data_041a3a65fbc82eb6ee92a698dd524ac3
#
_entry.id   041a3a65fbc82eb6ee92a698dd524ac3
#
_cell.length_a   1.000
_cell.length_b   1.000
_cell.length_c   1.000
_cell.angle_alpha   90.00
_cell.angle_beta   90.00
_cell.angle_gamma   90.00
#
_symmetry.space_group_name_H-M   'P 1'
#
loop_
_entity.id
_entity.type
_entity.pdbx_description
1 polymer ?
#
loop_
_entity_poly.entity_id
_entity_poly.type
_entity_poly.pdbx_seq_one_letter_code
_entity_poly.pdbx_strand_id
1 'polypeptide(L)'
;MACIGLRAAQDPEVSAEHGMPPGFHTLQIGESAPDFSLLGVDGHTYSLADFRDSRFLMVIFLSNHCPASHAAETRFIPYVAGLRGKGVAVVAINPNSLEGLRLEELGYSKYSDSYDEMKLYAKDRGFPFPYLYDGDAQAAAKAYGCLCTPHLFIFDEQRKLRYAGRFDDSQLADPASVHSSDGAVAMDALLAGQPVPVPVTRPMGCSTKWKTKQSAVAAGNEAWKNMPVSLETVDAAGVAALASNPTHRLRAINLWATWCVPCVQEFPGLVSISRRFETRDFDLITISVDDPKDRDKALHFLEKVHAAVPPGAKKSVAQQGRTTNNFIYTGPGGDALAQALDAKWPGGYPYTVVIAPGGEIVYRATGALDVADLQSRLIDRMGVYYK
;
A
#
# COMPACT_ATOMS: atom_id res chain seq x y z
N MET A 1 1.10 -6.41 9.59
CA MET A 1 2.03 -6.72 10.74
C MET A 1 1.82 -5.66 11.81
N ALA A 2 1.47 -6.06 13.03
CA ALA A 2 1.29 -5.11 14.13
C ALA A 2 2.64 -4.50 14.54
N CYS A 3 2.66 -3.21 14.88
CA CYS A 3 3.83 -2.56 15.46
C CYS A 3 4.29 -3.30 16.73
N ILE A 4 5.61 -3.47 16.84
CA ILE A 4 6.26 -4.09 18.01
C ILE A 4 5.96 -3.25 19.26
N GLY A 5 5.80 -3.88 20.40
CA GLY A 5 5.68 -3.16 21.68
C GLY A 5 6.93 -2.32 21.97
N LEU A 6 6.77 -1.14 22.57
CA LEU A 6 7.88 -0.20 22.86
C LEU A 6 9.07 -0.84 23.59
N ARG A 7 8.83 -1.79 24.50
CA ARG A 7 9.91 -2.53 25.19
C ARG A 7 10.64 -3.50 24.28
N ALA A 8 9.91 -4.20 23.39
CA ALA A 8 10.51 -5.15 22.43
C ALA A 8 11.38 -4.44 21.37
N ALA A 9 11.05 -3.18 21.02
CA ALA A 9 11.83 -2.40 20.07
C ALA A 9 13.21 -1.93 20.61
N GLN A 10 13.42 -2.00 21.93
CA GLN A 10 14.69 -1.65 22.58
C GLN A 10 15.62 -2.87 22.76
N ASP A 11 15.11 -4.09 22.50
CA ASP A 11 15.90 -5.29 22.53
C ASP A 11 16.71 -5.42 21.23
N PRO A 12 18.05 -5.50 21.26
CA PRO A 12 18.89 -5.55 20.06
C PRO A 12 18.56 -6.75 19.15
N GLU A 13 18.19 -7.90 19.72
CA GLU A 13 17.83 -9.10 18.93
C GLU A 13 16.49 -8.88 18.22
N VAL A 14 15.48 -8.36 18.90
CA VAL A 14 14.17 -8.03 18.32
C VAL A 14 14.29 -6.92 17.28
N SER A 15 15.16 -5.92 17.52
CA SER A 15 15.41 -4.84 16.56
C SER A 15 16.03 -5.37 15.25
N ALA A 16 17.01 -6.29 15.35
CA ALA A 16 17.63 -6.91 14.18
C ALA A 16 16.65 -7.79 13.38
N GLU A 17 15.83 -8.58 14.05
CA GLU A 17 14.81 -9.43 13.43
C GLU A 17 13.78 -8.62 12.63
N HIS A 18 13.46 -7.42 13.09
CA HIS A 18 12.52 -6.52 12.41
C HIS A 18 13.19 -5.53 11.43
N GLY A 19 14.51 -5.67 11.20
CA GLY A 19 15.28 -4.85 10.25
C GLY A 19 15.39 -3.39 10.69
N MET A 20 15.32 -3.10 11.98
CA MET A 20 15.55 -1.77 12.53
C MET A 20 17.04 -1.40 12.45
N PRO A 21 17.39 -0.12 12.27
CA PRO A 21 18.78 0.29 12.24
C PRO A 21 19.48 0.02 13.59
N PRO A 22 20.82 -0.21 13.58
CA PRO A 22 21.58 -0.37 14.82
C PRO A 22 21.41 0.83 15.75
N GLY A 23 21.27 0.58 17.06
CA GLY A 23 21.10 1.63 18.06
C GLY A 23 19.73 2.30 18.05
N PHE A 24 18.74 1.71 17.35
CA PHE A 24 17.38 2.24 17.30
C PHE A 24 16.72 2.29 18.68
N HIS A 25 16.19 3.46 19.02
CA HIS A 25 15.35 3.65 20.21
C HIS A 25 14.30 4.72 19.92
N THR A 26 13.14 4.61 20.50
CA THR A 26 12.12 5.65 20.44
C THR A 26 12.38 6.70 21.53
N LEU A 27 12.24 7.98 21.19
CA LEU A 27 12.38 9.10 22.14
C LEU A 27 11.58 8.88 23.41
N GLN A 28 12.18 9.25 24.55
CA GLN A 28 11.57 9.16 25.86
C GLN A 28 10.99 10.52 26.29
N ILE A 29 9.96 10.48 27.12
CA ILE A 29 9.33 11.70 27.66
C ILE A 29 10.38 12.59 28.35
N GLY A 30 10.40 13.85 27.99
CA GLY A 30 11.36 14.85 28.49
C GLY A 30 12.62 15.02 27.62
N GLU A 31 12.88 14.11 26.66
CA GLU A 31 13.98 14.31 25.70
C GLU A 31 13.67 15.47 24.74
N SER A 32 14.72 16.08 24.21
CA SER A 32 14.59 17.19 23.26
C SER A 32 14.23 16.68 21.88
N ALA A 33 13.43 17.43 21.13
CA ALA A 33 13.17 17.16 19.72
C ALA A 33 14.49 17.12 18.94
N PRO A 34 14.80 16.04 18.25
CA PRO A 34 15.93 16.00 17.34
C PRO A 34 15.74 16.99 16.19
N ASP A 35 16.84 17.65 15.80
CA ASP A 35 16.82 18.52 14.63
C ASP A 35 16.71 17.69 13.34
N PHE A 36 16.17 18.32 12.32
CA PHE A 36 16.08 17.78 10.97
C PHE A 36 16.28 18.91 9.94
N SER A 37 16.69 18.53 8.75
CA SER A 37 16.69 19.42 7.58
C SER A 37 16.19 18.60 6.38
N LEU A 38 14.90 18.74 6.08
CA LEU A 38 14.19 17.88 5.14
C LEU A 38 13.44 18.69 4.09
N LEU A 39 13.42 18.16 2.86
CA LEU A 39 12.71 18.77 1.74
C LEU A 39 11.20 18.50 1.88
N GLY A 40 10.41 19.57 1.90
CA GLY A 40 8.95 19.52 1.85
C GLY A 40 8.42 19.33 0.43
N VAL A 41 7.22 18.79 0.33
CA VAL A 41 6.53 18.58 -0.97
C VAL A 41 6.23 19.88 -1.73
N ASP A 42 6.29 21.02 -1.05
CA ASP A 42 6.19 22.37 -1.60
C ASP A 42 7.51 22.93 -2.15
N GLY A 43 8.60 22.18 -2.04
CA GLY A 43 9.94 22.53 -2.49
C GLY A 43 10.76 23.34 -1.49
N HIS A 44 10.23 23.69 -0.29
CA HIS A 44 10.99 24.31 0.78
C HIS A 44 11.72 23.26 1.62
N THR A 45 12.91 23.59 2.11
CA THR A 45 13.61 22.79 3.11
C THR A 45 13.23 23.30 4.49
N TYR A 46 12.72 22.41 5.33
CA TYR A 46 12.30 22.69 6.69
C TYR A 46 13.29 22.12 7.71
N SER A 47 13.48 22.86 8.77
CA SER A 47 14.27 22.46 9.96
C SER A 47 13.43 22.64 11.22
N LEU A 48 13.89 22.11 12.36
CA LEU A 48 13.21 22.32 13.64
C LEU A 48 13.11 23.81 13.98
N ALA A 49 14.08 24.64 13.56
CA ALA A 49 14.12 26.07 13.80
C ALA A 49 12.96 26.84 13.14
N ASP A 50 12.38 26.32 12.05
CA ASP A 50 11.27 26.98 11.35
C ASP A 50 9.98 26.96 12.19
N PHE A 51 9.90 26.11 13.18
CA PHE A 51 8.76 25.98 14.09
C PHE A 51 8.97 26.64 15.46
N ARG A 52 10.10 27.37 15.66
CA ARG A 52 10.49 27.95 16.97
C ARG A 52 9.46 28.91 17.59
N ASP A 53 8.72 29.64 16.74
CA ASP A 53 7.74 30.64 17.20
C ASP A 53 6.41 30.01 17.64
N SER A 54 6.25 28.72 17.45
CA SER A 54 5.06 27.98 17.90
C SER A 54 5.26 27.49 19.34
N ARG A 55 4.22 27.62 20.15
CA ARG A 55 4.23 27.19 21.55
C ARG A 55 4.37 25.66 21.66
N PHE A 56 3.73 24.92 20.78
CA PHE A 56 3.81 23.45 20.74
C PHE A 56 4.15 22.98 19.33
N LEU A 57 4.77 21.81 19.23
CA LEU A 57 5.09 21.16 17.95
C LEU A 57 4.55 19.72 17.95
N MET A 58 3.75 19.39 16.95
CA MET A 58 3.34 18.02 16.63
C MET A 58 4.15 17.53 15.43
N VAL A 59 4.91 16.47 15.61
CA VAL A 59 5.60 15.75 14.54
C VAL A 59 4.88 14.41 14.34
N ILE A 60 4.32 14.20 13.16
CA ILE A 60 3.65 12.94 12.83
C ILE A 60 4.35 12.25 11.66
N PHE A 61 4.71 10.99 11.85
CA PHE A 61 5.20 10.16 10.75
C PHE A 61 4.01 9.53 10.02
N LEU A 62 3.89 9.83 8.73
CA LEU A 62 2.83 9.34 7.83
C LEU A 62 3.44 8.70 6.60
N SER A 63 2.67 7.92 5.86
CA SER A 63 3.10 7.37 4.58
C SER A 63 1.95 7.21 3.59
N ASN A 64 2.27 7.38 2.30
CA ASN A 64 1.28 7.32 1.23
C ASN A 64 0.68 5.94 1.01
N HIS A 65 1.44 4.86 1.32
CA HIS A 65 0.99 3.49 1.07
C HIS A 65 0.20 2.88 2.23
N CYS A 66 0.27 3.46 3.43
CA CYS A 66 -0.23 2.83 4.66
C CYS A 66 -1.73 3.06 4.87
N PRO A 67 -2.58 2.02 4.86
CA PRO A 67 -4.02 2.16 5.12
C PRO A 67 -4.35 2.68 6.52
N ALA A 68 -3.50 2.43 7.53
CA ALA A 68 -3.66 3.01 8.86
C ALA A 68 -3.39 4.52 8.87
N SER A 69 -2.40 5.01 8.08
CA SER A 69 -2.20 6.45 7.87
C SER A 69 -3.43 7.06 7.20
N HIS A 70 -3.94 6.44 6.12
CA HIS A 70 -5.15 6.91 5.44
C HIS A 70 -6.35 7.02 6.39
N ALA A 71 -6.54 6.05 7.28
CA ALA A 71 -7.61 6.05 8.26
C ALA A 71 -7.41 7.16 9.31
N ALA A 72 -6.21 7.28 9.88
CA ALA A 72 -5.90 8.32 10.86
C ALA A 72 -6.05 9.73 10.28
N GLU A 73 -5.63 9.97 9.03
CA GLU A 73 -5.74 11.25 8.33
C GLU A 73 -7.18 11.77 8.25
N THR A 74 -8.16 10.90 8.12
CA THR A 74 -9.59 11.32 8.08
C THR A 74 -10.02 12.05 9.36
N ARG A 75 -9.34 11.81 10.47
CA ARG A 75 -9.59 12.40 11.78
C ARG A 75 -8.53 13.42 12.18
N PHE A 76 -7.26 13.14 11.86
CA PHE A 76 -6.13 14.00 12.19
C PHE A 76 -6.18 15.35 11.44
N ILE A 77 -6.46 15.35 10.14
CA ILE A 77 -6.53 16.57 9.33
C ILE A 77 -7.58 17.56 9.85
N PRO A 78 -8.85 17.17 10.11
CA PRO A 78 -9.84 18.06 10.71
C PRO A 78 -9.45 18.55 12.11
N TYR A 79 -8.84 17.68 12.94
CA TYR A 79 -8.35 18.07 14.26
C TYR A 79 -7.29 19.16 14.16
N VAL A 80 -6.29 19.00 13.30
CA VAL A 80 -5.23 20.00 13.06
C VAL A 80 -5.80 21.31 12.54
N ALA A 81 -6.80 21.27 11.65
CA ALA A 81 -7.47 22.49 11.18
C ALA A 81 -8.09 23.28 12.34
N GLY A 82 -8.61 22.62 13.37
CA GLY A 82 -9.14 23.19 14.60
C GLY A 82 -8.08 23.77 15.55
N LEU A 83 -6.78 23.48 15.33
CA LEU A 83 -5.66 24.02 16.11
C LEU A 83 -5.12 25.35 15.56
N ARG A 84 -5.61 25.81 14.41
CA ARG A 84 -5.16 27.07 13.79
C ARG A 84 -5.30 28.24 14.77
N GLY A 85 -4.23 29.03 14.94
CA GLY A 85 -4.19 30.18 15.83
C GLY A 85 -3.99 29.85 17.31
N LYS A 86 -3.85 28.57 17.69
CA LYS A 86 -3.64 28.15 19.09
C LYS A 86 -2.14 27.98 19.44
N GLY A 87 -1.23 28.46 18.58
CA GLY A 87 0.21 28.35 18.83
C GLY A 87 0.77 26.92 18.68
N VAL A 88 0.10 26.08 17.88
CA VAL A 88 0.54 24.71 17.59
C VAL A 88 1.03 24.65 16.15
N ALA A 89 2.30 24.26 15.96
CA ALA A 89 2.82 23.85 14.67
C ALA A 89 2.63 22.36 14.48
N VAL A 90 2.38 21.96 13.24
CA VAL A 90 2.27 20.54 12.83
C VAL A 90 3.15 20.30 11.62
N VAL A 91 3.91 19.23 11.63
CA VAL A 91 4.71 18.75 10.50
C VAL A 91 4.53 17.25 10.35
N ALA A 92 4.30 16.80 9.14
CA ALA A 92 4.31 15.38 8.80
C ALA A 92 5.64 15.00 8.11
N ILE A 93 6.14 13.81 8.40
CA ILE A 93 7.37 13.27 7.81
C ILE A 93 7.07 11.88 7.24
N ASN A 94 7.45 11.64 5.98
CA ASN A 94 7.45 10.29 5.42
C ASN A 94 8.78 9.61 5.76
N PRO A 95 8.77 8.54 6.59
CA PRO A 95 9.98 7.91 7.09
C PRO A 95 10.52 6.79 6.19
N ASN A 96 9.86 6.49 5.06
CA ASN A 96 10.06 5.25 4.34
C ASN A 96 11.11 5.36 3.24
N SER A 97 12.00 4.35 3.16
CA SER A 97 12.81 4.10 1.98
C SER A 97 12.06 3.23 0.98
N LEU A 98 12.09 3.59 -0.30
CA LEU A 98 11.54 2.77 -1.37
C LEU A 98 12.25 1.41 -1.50
N GLU A 99 13.54 1.34 -1.14
CA GLU A 99 14.30 0.09 -1.16
C GLU A 99 13.84 -0.90 -0.07
N GLY A 100 13.22 -0.40 1.01
CA GLY A 100 12.64 -1.22 2.08
C GLY A 100 11.17 -1.59 1.87
N LEU A 101 10.54 -1.13 0.78
CA LEU A 101 9.12 -1.28 0.49
C LEU A 101 8.90 -2.43 -0.50
N ARG A 102 8.05 -3.39 -0.15
CA ARG A 102 7.67 -4.50 -1.01
C ARG A 102 6.47 -4.13 -1.87
N LEU A 103 6.36 -4.74 -3.05
CA LEU A 103 5.32 -4.41 -4.02
C LEU A 103 3.89 -4.62 -3.47
N GLU A 104 3.66 -5.70 -2.74
CA GLU A 104 2.36 -6.02 -2.14
C GLU A 104 1.94 -5.04 -1.03
N GLU A 105 2.87 -4.31 -0.45
CA GLU A 105 2.58 -3.27 0.54
C GLU A 105 1.93 -2.02 -0.09
N LEU A 106 2.09 -1.84 -1.40
CA LEU A 106 1.46 -0.78 -2.18
C LEU A 106 -0.02 -1.07 -2.54
N GLY A 107 -0.56 -2.21 -2.15
CA GLY A 107 -1.92 -2.65 -2.54
C GLY A 107 -3.07 -1.79 -1.99
N TYR A 108 -2.81 -0.82 -1.14
CA TYR A 108 -3.80 0.08 -0.54
C TYR A 108 -3.71 1.54 -1.00
N SER A 109 -2.80 1.85 -1.93
CA SER A 109 -2.60 3.23 -2.36
C SER A 109 -2.35 3.32 -3.87
N LYS A 110 -2.78 4.42 -4.47
CA LYS A 110 -2.40 4.82 -5.83
C LYS A 110 -0.95 5.29 -5.86
N TYR A 111 -0.42 5.71 -4.72
CA TYR A 111 0.87 6.37 -4.56
C TYR A 111 1.85 5.49 -3.79
N SER A 112 3.10 5.46 -4.25
CA SER A 112 4.25 5.00 -3.48
C SER A 112 4.72 6.12 -2.53
N ASP A 113 5.78 5.86 -1.77
CA ASP A 113 6.39 6.85 -0.88
C ASP A 113 7.52 7.64 -1.57
N SER A 114 7.55 7.70 -2.91
CA SER A 114 8.49 8.54 -3.64
C SER A 114 8.18 10.03 -3.44
N TYR A 115 9.23 10.88 -3.49
CA TYR A 115 9.06 12.31 -3.32
C TYR A 115 8.05 12.93 -4.30
N ASP A 116 8.06 12.48 -5.57
CA ASP A 116 7.12 13.01 -6.56
C ASP A 116 5.68 12.58 -6.29
N GLU A 117 5.46 11.35 -5.85
CA GLU A 117 4.12 10.88 -5.49
C GLU A 117 3.63 11.43 -4.15
N MET A 118 4.53 11.78 -3.22
CA MET A 118 4.18 12.53 -2.01
C MET A 118 3.56 13.89 -2.33
N LYS A 119 4.04 14.60 -3.38
CA LYS A 119 3.44 15.88 -3.83
C LYS A 119 1.99 15.69 -4.27
N LEU A 120 1.75 14.64 -5.05
CA LEU A 120 0.40 14.31 -5.55
C LEU A 120 -0.51 13.89 -4.39
N TYR A 121 -0.01 13.03 -3.51
CA TYR A 121 -0.74 12.56 -2.34
C TYR A 121 -1.14 13.69 -1.40
N ALA A 122 -0.19 14.57 -1.03
CA ALA A 122 -0.45 15.69 -0.14
C ALA A 122 -1.50 16.66 -0.72
N LYS A 123 -1.46 16.88 -2.04
CA LYS A 123 -2.46 17.68 -2.76
C LYS A 123 -3.84 17.02 -2.72
N ASP A 124 -3.92 15.73 -3.03
CA ASP A 124 -5.19 14.99 -3.05
C ASP A 124 -5.84 14.91 -1.67
N ARG A 125 -5.00 14.78 -0.63
CA ARG A 125 -5.45 14.73 0.78
C ARG A 125 -5.73 16.11 1.37
N GLY A 126 -5.29 17.18 0.73
CA GLY A 126 -5.45 18.56 1.20
C GLY A 126 -4.71 18.82 2.51
N PHE A 127 -3.47 18.36 2.66
CA PHE A 127 -2.69 18.52 3.88
C PHE A 127 -2.54 20.00 4.27
N PRO A 128 -2.97 20.43 5.47
CA PRO A 128 -2.86 21.81 5.93
C PRO A 128 -1.52 22.10 6.64
N PHE A 129 -0.54 21.21 6.54
CA PHE A 129 0.77 21.25 7.19
C PHE A 129 1.86 20.81 6.21
N PRO A 130 3.14 21.18 6.45
CA PRO A 130 4.27 20.68 5.67
C PRO A 130 4.36 19.15 5.72
N TYR A 131 4.62 18.52 4.56
CA TYR A 131 4.88 17.09 4.45
C TYR A 131 6.28 16.88 3.91
N LEU A 132 7.15 16.29 4.72
CA LEU A 132 8.59 16.25 4.51
C LEU A 132 9.05 14.85 4.10
N TYR A 133 10.05 14.80 3.23
CA TYR A 133 10.66 13.57 2.74
C TYR A 133 11.96 13.28 3.48
N ASP A 134 11.99 12.23 4.29
CA ASP A 134 13.20 11.78 5.01
C ASP A 134 14.17 10.98 4.11
N GLY A 135 13.66 10.46 3.00
CA GLY A 135 14.43 9.78 1.98
C GLY A 135 15.13 8.51 2.48
N ASP A 136 16.15 8.08 1.74
CA ASP A 136 16.90 6.86 2.05
C ASP A 136 17.85 7.01 3.26
N ALA A 137 18.21 8.22 3.63
CA ALA A 137 18.99 8.48 4.83
C ALA A 137 18.22 8.12 6.11
N GLN A 138 16.90 8.36 6.12
CA GLN A 138 15.98 8.10 7.22
C GLN A 138 16.50 8.69 8.54
N ALA A 139 17.08 9.90 8.44
CA ALA A 139 17.77 10.54 9.56
C ALA A 139 16.78 10.94 10.66
N ALA A 140 15.66 11.58 10.29
CA ALA A 140 14.61 11.95 11.22
C ALA A 140 13.92 10.71 11.80
N ALA A 141 13.57 9.72 10.97
CA ALA A 141 12.96 8.48 11.42
C ALA A 141 13.80 7.76 12.47
N LYS A 142 15.14 7.72 12.26
CA LYS A 142 16.09 7.13 13.23
C LYS A 142 16.17 7.95 14.52
N ALA A 143 16.32 9.27 14.39
CA ALA A 143 16.50 10.16 15.55
C ALA A 143 15.28 10.22 16.47
N TYR A 144 14.06 10.17 15.90
CA TYR A 144 12.81 10.13 16.66
C TYR A 144 12.46 8.71 17.13
N GLY A 145 13.06 7.69 16.53
CA GLY A 145 12.71 6.29 16.77
C GLY A 145 11.30 5.95 16.26
N CYS A 146 11.05 6.24 14.98
CA CYS A 146 9.77 5.99 14.32
C CYS A 146 9.55 4.48 14.10
N LEU A 147 8.58 3.91 14.81
CA LEU A 147 8.25 2.47 14.73
C LEU A 147 7.38 2.12 13.53
N CYS A 148 6.43 2.99 13.22
CA CYS A 148 5.40 2.74 12.21
C CYS A 148 4.78 4.04 11.71
N THR A 149 3.88 3.96 10.75
CA THR A 149 3.05 5.07 10.31
C THR A 149 1.57 4.69 10.49
N PRO A 150 0.76 5.54 11.18
CA PRO A 150 1.14 6.79 11.84
C PRO A 150 1.89 6.60 13.16
N HIS A 151 2.80 7.55 13.49
CA HIS A 151 3.45 7.67 14.80
C HIS A 151 3.57 9.14 15.16
N LEU A 152 2.98 9.57 16.28
CA LEU A 152 2.87 10.96 16.69
C LEU A 152 3.80 11.25 17.86
N PHE A 153 4.46 12.42 17.80
CA PHE A 153 5.28 13.01 18.87
C PHE A 153 4.80 14.44 19.11
N ILE A 154 4.58 14.81 20.37
CA ILE A 154 4.15 16.17 20.76
C ILE A 154 5.17 16.78 21.72
N PHE A 155 5.65 17.97 21.38
CA PHE A 155 6.67 18.71 22.11
C PHE A 155 6.09 20.01 22.65
N ASP A 156 6.59 20.42 23.85
CA ASP A 156 6.26 21.70 24.47
C ASP A 156 7.09 22.87 23.91
N GLU A 157 6.97 24.03 24.58
CA GLU A 157 7.67 25.30 24.25
C GLU A 157 9.19 25.17 24.30
N GLN A 158 9.73 24.30 25.15
CA GLN A 158 11.16 24.01 25.28
C GLN A 158 11.59 22.85 24.34
N ARG A 159 10.69 22.42 23.44
CA ARG A 159 10.91 21.26 22.55
C ARG A 159 11.22 19.98 23.34
N LYS A 160 10.64 19.85 24.54
CA LYS A 160 10.69 18.61 25.33
C LYS A 160 9.50 17.73 24.97
N LEU A 161 9.75 16.43 24.75
CA LEU A 161 8.71 15.46 24.41
C LEU A 161 7.72 15.32 25.59
N ARG A 162 6.44 15.47 25.28
CA ARG A 162 5.33 15.33 26.24
C ARG A 162 4.39 14.19 25.92
N TYR A 163 4.36 13.79 24.65
CA TYR A 163 3.58 12.64 24.21
C TYR A 163 4.28 11.91 23.07
N ALA A 164 4.26 10.56 23.08
CA ALA A 164 4.67 9.71 21.97
C ALA A 164 3.70 8.54 21.83
N GLY A 165 3.21 8.29 20.60
CA GLY A 165 2.34 7.14 20.35
C GLY A 165 1.39 7.30 19.17
N ARG A 166 0.18 6.77 19.32
CA ARG A 166 -0.88 6.81 18.32
C ARG A 166 -1.66 8.13 18.38
N PHE A 167 -2.28 8.54 17.28
CA PHE A 167 -3.24 9.64 17.29
C PHE A 167 -4.55 9.20 17.96
N ASP A 168 -5.07 8.05 17.54
CA ASP A 168 -6.22 7.38 18.15
C ASP A 168 -6.02 5.85 18.14
N ASP A 169 -6.96 5.09 18.69
CA ASP A 169 -6.87 3.64 18.86
C ASP A 169 -7.47 2.83 17.72
N SER A 170 -7.78 3.48 16.57
CA SER A 170 -8.34 2.80 15.40
C SER A 170 -7.44 2.84 14.17
N GLN A 171 -7.37 1.70 13.46
CA GLN A 171 -6.78 1.59 12.13
C GLN A 171 -7.86 1.58 11.01
N LEU A 172 -9.12 1.73 11.37
CA LEU A 172 -10.26 1.75 10.44
C LEU A 172 -10.68 3.19 10.13
N ALA A 173 -11.29 3.39 8.97
CA ALA A 173 -11.80 4.70 8.56
C ALA A 173 -13.08 5.10 9.32
N ASP A 174 -13.85 4.12 9.80
CA ASP A 174 -15.09 4.36 10.54
C ASP A 174 -14.81 5.07 11.88
N PRO A 175 -15.28 6.30 12.10
CA PRO A 175 -15.12 7.00 13.37
C PRO A 175 -15.70 6.26 14.58
N ALA A 176 -16.72 5.42 14.38
CA ALA A 176 -17.32 4.63 15.46
C ALA A 176 -16.38 3.56 16.01
N SER A 177 -15.31 3.23 15.29
CA SER A 177 -14.27 2.30 15.74
C SER A 177 -13.25 2.94 16.72
N VAL A 178 -13.31 4.26 16.93
CA VAL A 178 -12.42 4.99 17.84
C VAL A 178 -13.03 5.02 19.24
N HIS A 179 -12.28 4.50 20.21
CA HIS A 179 -12.68 4.53 21.63
C HIS A 179 -11.80 5.50 22.43
N SER A 180 -10.59 5.81 21.93
CA SER A 180 -9.66 6.76 22.55
C SER A 180 -8.92 7.58 21.50
N SER A 181 -8.97 8.92 21.62
CA SER A 181 -8.23 9.88 20.79
C SER A 181 -7.01 10.40 21.55
N ASP A 182 -6.07 9.50 21.88
CA ASP A 182 -4.97 9.75 22.82
C ASP A 182 -4.11 10.97 22.44
N GLY A 183 -3.79 11.13 21.14
CA GLY A 183 -3.00 12.27 20.65
C GLY A 183 -3.74 13.60 20.76
N ALA A 184 -5.06 13.61 20.50
CA ALA A 184 -5.88 14.81 20.70
C ALA A 184 -5.99 15.17 22.17
N VAL A 185 -6.28 14.20 23.05
CA VAL A 185 -6.34 14.39 24.51
C VAL A 185 -5.01 14.92 25.06
N ALA A 186 -3.87 14.41 24.58
CA ALA A 186 -2.55 14.89 24.97
C ALA A 186 -2.34 16.37 24.58
N MET A 187 -2.68 16.74 23.34
CA MET A 187 -2.51 18.13 22.87
C MET A 187 -3.47 19.08 23.59
N ASP A 188 -4.72 18.69 23.80
CA ASP A 188 -5.72 19.51 24.48
C ASP A 188 -5.34 19.74 25.96
N ALA A 189 -4.77 18.74 26.64
CA ALA A 189 -4.23 18.90 28.01
C ALA A 189 -3.09 19.93 28.04
N LEU A 190 -2.14 19.86 27.09
CA LEU A 190 -1.04 20.83 26.99
C LEU A 190 -1.54 22.25 26.71
N LEU A 191 -2.52 22.41 25.84
CA LEU A 191 -3.15 23.71 25.56
C LEU A 191 -3.83 24.29 26.76
N ALA A 192 -4.42 23.44 27.62
CA ALA A 192 -5.02 23.83 28.90
C ALA A 192 -3.99 24.04 30.06
N GLY A 193 -2.69 23.85 29.79
CA GLY A 193 -1.64 23.93 30.82
C GLY A 193 -1.67 22.78 31.83
N GLN A 194 -2.29 21.66 31.44
CA GLN A 194 -2.41 20.46 32.27
C GLN A 194 -1.37 19.40 31.88
N PRO A 195 -0.97 18.53 32.79
CA PRO A 195 -0.12 17.38 32.44
C PRO A 195 -0.85 16.43 31.49
N VAL A 196 -0.10 15.81 30.57
CA VAL A 196 -0.63 14.79 29.66
C VAL A 196 -1.07 13.56 30.47
N PRO A 197 -2.34 13.13 30.42
CA PRO A 197 -2.83 12.03 31.24
C PRO A 197 -2.16 10.69 30.96
N VAL A 198 -1.90 10.39 29.69
CA VAL A 198 -1.21 9.18 29.22
C VAL A 198 -0.11 9.62 28.24
N PRO A 199 1.12 9.84 28.73
CA PRO A 199 2.18 10.44 27.92
C PRO A 199 2.76 9.50 26.87
N VAL A 200 2.57 8.19 27.00
CA VAL A 200 3.05 7.19 26.03
C VAL A 200 1.96 6.18 25.73
N THR A 201 1.66 5.99 24.45
CA THR A 201 0.77 4.93 23.96
C THR A 201 1.49 4.10 22.90
N ARG A 202 1.02 2.87 22.66
CA ARG A 202 1.55 2.03 21.60
C ARG A 202 1.10 2.58 20.25
N PRO A 203 2.02 2.99 19.34
CA PRO A 203 1.64 3.38 17.99
C PRO A 203 1.13 2.17 17.20
N MET A 204 0.20 2.38 16.28
CA MET A 204 -0.44 1.34 15.50
C MET A 204 -0.43 1.71 14.02
N GLY A 205 0.03 0.79 13.16
CA GLY A 205 0.07 1.00 11.73
C GLY A 205 1.07 0.10 11.01
N CYS A 206 1.44 0.50 9.79
CA CYS A 206 2.45 -0.20 9.01
C CYS A 206 3.85 0.09 9.55
N SER A 207 4.65 -0.94 9.77
CA SER A 207 6.05 -0.76 10.21
C SER A 207 6.83 0.13 9.24
N THR A 208 7.71 0.98 9.76
CA THR A 208 8.64 1.80 8.96
C THR A 208 9.41 0.92 7.97
N LYS A 209 9.50 1.39 6.71
CA LYS A 209 10.21 0.70 5.63
C LYS A 209 11.67 1.12 5.65
N TRP A 210 12.44 0.48 6.53
CA TRP A 210 13.85 0.76 6.68
C TRP A 210 14.64 0.31 5.45
N LYS A 211 15.59 1.12 5.00
CA LYS A 211 16.53 0.75 3.91
C LYS A 211 17.33 -0.52 4.24
N THR A 212 17.56 -0.79 5.52
CA THR A 212 18.18 -2.03 6.00
C THR A 212 17.45 -3.30 5.56
N LYS A 213 16.18 -3.20 5.15
CA LYS A 213 15.38 -4.31 4.61
C LYS A 213 15.59 -4.58 3.12
N GLN A 214 16.39 -3.78 2.40
CA GLN A 214 16.58 -3.90 0.95
C GLN A 214 17.00 -5.31 0.50
N SER A 215 17.86 -5.99 1.26
CA SER A 215 18.27 -7.36 0.96
C SER A 215 17.12 -8.36 1.06
N ALA A 216 16.24 -8.20 2.05
CA ALA A 216 15.04 -9.03 2.20
C ALA A 216 14.03 -8.78 1.08
N VAL A 217 13.87 -7.51 0.65
CA VAL A 217 13.03 -7.15 -0.50
C VAL A 217 13.61 -7.78 -1.78
N ALA A 218 14.91 -7.69 -2.01
CA ALA A 218 15.59 -8.32 -3.14
C ALA A 218 15.43 -9.84 -3.13
N ALA A 219 15.62 -10.49 -1.97
CA ALA A 219 15.42 -11.94 -1.82
C ALA A 219 13.96 -12.34 -2.12
N GLY A 220 12.97 -11.56 -1.69
CA GLY A 220 11.56 -11.78 -2.02
C GLY A 220 11.29 -11.67 -3.53
N ASN A 221 11.91 -10.72 -4.21
CA ASN A 221 11.80 -10.58 -5.66
C ASN A 221 12.46 -11.76 -6.41
N GLU A 222 13.60 -12.26 -5.94
CA GLU A 222 14.22 -13.47 -6.51
C GLU A 222 13.39 -14.72 -6.24
N ALA A 223 12.83 -14.85 -5.04
CA ALA A 223 11.92 -15.95 -4.73
C ALA A 223 10.69 -15.96 -5.66
N TRP A 224 10.15 -14.77 -5.99
CA TRP A 224 9.05 -14.63 -6.97
C TRP A 224 9.45 -15.16 -8.34
N LYS A 225 10.63 -14.78 -8.86
CA LYS A 225 11.10 -15.23 -10.18
C LYS A 225 11.24 -16.74 -10.29
N ASN A 226 11.48 -17.41 -9.17
CA ASN A 226 11.64 -18.87 -9.09
C ASN A 226 10.33 -19.60 -8.74
N MET A 227 9.20 -18.90 -8.65
CA MET A 227 7.92 -19.56 -8.41
C MET A 227 7.46 -20.36 -9.63
N PRO A 228 6.86 -21.56 -9.40
CA PRO A 228 6.34 -22.34 -10.50
C PRO A 228 5.20 -21.64 -11.23
N VAL A 229 5.25 -21.68 -12.56
CA VAL A 229 4.20 -21.21 -13.45
C VAL A 229 3.55 -22.42 -14.09
N SER A 230 2.23 -22.43 -14.20
CA SER A 230 1.48 -23.48 -14.84
C SER A 230 0.40 -22.90 -15.76
N LEU A 231 -0.03 -23.69 -16.74
CA LEU A 231 -1.02 -23.34 -17.74
C LEU A 231 -2.00 -24.51 -17.87
N GLU A 232 -3.28 -24.26 -17.54
CA GLU A 232 -4.37 -25.22 -17.71
C GLU A 232 -5.18 -24.93 -18.96
N THR A 233 -5.98 -25.89 -19.41
CA THR A 233 -6.94 -25.69 -20.50
C THR A 233 -8.26 -25.18 -19.96
N VAL A 234 -8.96 -24.37 -20.75
CA VAL A 234 -10.31 -23.90 -20.44
C VAL A 234 -11.16 -23.85 -21.73
N ASP A 235 -12.38 -24.36 -21.66
CA ASP A 235 -13.39 -24.23 -22.72
C ASP A 235 -14.36 -23.07 -22.46
N ALA A 236 -15.35 -22.89 -23.31
CA ALA A 236 -16.34 -21.80 -23.14
C ALA A 236 -17.14 -21.93 -21.83
N ALA A 237 -17.48 -23.13 -21.40
CA ALA A 237 -18.19 -23.33 -20.14
C ALA A 237 -17.31 -22.97 -18.92
N GLY A 238 -16.03 -23.33 -18.96
CA GLY A 238 -15.05 -22.92 -17.96
C GLY A 238 -14.85 -21.42 -17.92
N VAL A 239 -14.77 -20.74 -19.08
CA VAL A 239 -14.68 -19.27 -19.16
C VAL A 239 -15.92 -18.62 -18.53
N ALA A 240 -17.13 -19.11 -18.85
CA ALA A 240 -18.38 -18.62 -18.24
C ALA A 240 -18.39 -18.82 -16.72
N ALA A 241 -17.89 -19.95 -16.23
CA ALA A 241 -17.74 -20.20 -14.79
C ALA A 241 -16.73 -19.24 -14.15
N LEU A 242 -15.62 -18.91 -14.80
CA LEU A 242 -14.70 -17.88 -14.34
C LEU A 242 -15.35 -16.49 -14.35
N ALA A 243 -16.11 -16.14 -15.38
CA ALA A 243 -16.79 -14.85 -15.52
C ALA A 243 -17.94 -14.68 -14.52
N SER A 244 -18.60 -15.75 -14.10
CA SER A 244 -19.68 -15.68 -13.08
C SER A 244 -19.20 -15.20 -11.71
N ASN A 245 -17.90 -15.30 -11.45
CA ASN A 245 -17.21 -14.85 -10.23
C ASN A 245 -18.01 -15.07 -8.94
N PRO A 246 -18.22 -16.32 -8.50
CA PRO A 246 -18.98 -16.62 -7.29
C PRO A 246 -18.23 -16.29 -5.98
N THR A 247 -17.08 -15.63 -6.08
CA THR A 247 -16.25 -15.27 -4.94
C THR A 247 -16.56 -13.85 -4.44
N HIS A 248 -16.06 -13.50 -3.27
CA HIS A 248 -16.08 -12.12 -2.75
C HIS A 248 -14.98 -11.23 -3.34
N ARG A 249 -14.11 -11.79 -4.19
CA ARG A 249 -12.94 -11.11 -4.75
C ARG A 249 -13.29 -10.39 -6.07
N LEU A 250 -12.64 -9.26 -6.29
CA LEU A 250 -12.63 -8.61 -7.60
C LEU A 250 -11.76 -9.44 -8.55
N ARG A 251 -12.22 -9.67 -9.78
CA ARG A 251 -11.51 -10.53 -10.74
C ARG A 251 -11.23 -9.79 -12.03
N ALA A 252 -9.95 -9.67 -12.40
CA ALA A 252 -9.57 -9.27 -13.74
C ALA A 252 -9.37 -10.53 -14.61
N ILE A 253 -9.93 -10.54 -15.84
CA ILE A 253 -9.67 -11.55 -16.85
C ILE A 253 -9.09 -10.84 -18.07
N ASN A 254 -7.89 -11.29 -18.49
CA ASN A 254 -7.20 -10.77 -19.67
C ASN A 254 -7.15 -11.86 -20.77
N LEU A 255 -7.63 -11.54 -21.97
CA LEU A 255 -7.47 -12.35 -23.17
C LEU A 255 -6.23 -11.89 -23.93
N TRP A 256 -5.33 -12.82 -24.24
CA TRP A 256 -4.04 -12.52 -24.85
C TRP A 256 -3.57 -13.64 -25.78
N ALA A 257 -2.51 -13.40 -26.55
CA ALA A 257 -1.82 -14.43 -27.31
C ALA A 257 -0.33 -14.11 -27.48
N THR A 258 0.48 -15.12 -27.73
CA THR A 258 1.93 -14.96 -27.96
C THR A 258 2.27 -14.21 -29.24
N TRP A 259 1.40 -14.20 -30.23
CA TRP A 259 1.53 -13.45 -31.48
C TRP A 259 0.99 -12.03 -31.41
N CYS A 260 0.31 -11.68 -30.35
CA CYS A 260 -0.27 -10.35 -30.11
C CYS A 260 0.79 -9.43 -29.47
N VAL A 261 1.42 -8.58 -30.26
CA VAL A 261 2.50 -7.70 -29.80
C VAL A 261 2.10 -6.81 -28.59
N PRO A 262 0.97 -6.06 -28.62
CA PRO A 262 0.57 -5.27 -27.48
C PRO A 262 0.27 -6.12 -26.25
N CYS A 263 -0.26 -7.36 -26.40
CA CYS A 263 -0.48 -8.27 -25.28
C CYS A 263 0.84 -8.60 -24.55
N VAL A 264 1.87 -8.96 -25.33
CA VAL A 264 3.19 -9.30 -24.81
C VAL A 264 3.83 -8.10 -24.08
N GLN A 265 3.63 -6.89 -24.61
CA GLN A 265 4.18 -5.65 -24.01
C GLN A 265 3.53 -5.29 -22.68
N GLU A 266 2.22 -5.48 -22.52
CA GLU A 266 1.51 -5.10 -21.28
C GLU A 266 1.64 -6.17 -20.17
N PHE A 267 1.97 -7.41 -20.51
CA PHE A 267 1.92 -8.54 -19.59
C PHE A 267 2.76 -8.38 -18.32
N PRO A 268 4.00 -7.83 -18.34
CA PRO A 268 4.75 -7.53 -17.13
C PRO A 268 4.00 -6.60 -16.16
N GLY A 269 3.23 -5.66 -16.70
CA GLY A 269 2.37 -4.77 -15.92
C GLY A 269 1.23 -5.52 -15.23
N LEU A 270 0.59 -6.47 -15.92
CA LEU A 270 -0.45 -7.33 -15.34
C LEU A 270 0.12 -8.21 -14.22
N VAL A 271 1.32 -8.79 -14.39
CA VAL A 271 2.02 -9.54 -13.34
C VAL A 271 2.30 -8.65 -12.14
N SER A 272 2.75 -7.41 -12.36
CA SER A 272 2.97 -6.43 -11.30
C SER A 272 1.68 -6.13 -10.53
N ILE A 273 0.54 -5.93 -11.21
CA ILE A 273 -0.79 -5.76 -10.58
C ILE A 273 -1.15 -6.98 -9.74
N SER A 274 -0.96 -8.20 -10.26
CA SER A 274 -1.26 -9.44 -9.52
C SER A 274 -0.48 -9.53 -8.21
N ARG A 275 0.82 -9.21 -8.24
CA ARG A 275 1.68 -9.16 -7.05
C ARG A 275 1.29 -8.05 -6.09
N ARG A 276 1.06 -6.85 -6.62
CA ARG A 276 0.68 -5.67 -5.82
C ARG A 276 -0.57 -5.93 -4.98
N PHE A 277 -1.53 -6.65 -5.53
CA PHE A 277 -2.82 -6.91 -4.87
C PHE A 277 -2.93 -8.30 -4.25
N GLU A 278 -1.83 -9.04 -4.08
CA GLU A 278 -1.88 -10.42 -3.55
C GLU A 278 -2.48 -10.52 -2.15
N THR A 279 -2.34 -9.47 -1.33
CA THR A 279 -2.92 -9.39 0.02
C THR A 279 -4.34 -8.82 0.04
N ARG A 280 -4.88 -8.46 -1.13
CA ARG A 280 -6.21 -7.90 -1.31
C ARG A 280 -7.19 -8.92 -1.87
N ASP A 281 -8.47 -8.60 -1.80
CA ASP A 281 -9.53 -9.40 -2.44
C ASP A 281 -9.54 -9.19 -3.95
N PHE A 282 -8.48 -9.68 -4.62
CA PHE A 282 -8.26 -9.53 -6.05
C PHE A 282 -7.65 -10.80 -6.66
N ASP A 283 -8.16 -11.22 -7.83
CA ASP A 283 -7.61 -12.28 -8.66
C ASP A 283 -7.34 -11.73 -10.07
N LEU A 284 -6.14 -11.99 -10.61
CA LEU A 284 -5.86 -11.85 -12.05
C LEU A 284 -5.90 -13.23 -12.69
N ILE A 285 -6.72 -13.38 -13.72
CA ILE A 285 -6.80 -14.57 -14.56
C ILE A 285 -6.36 -14.18 -15.97
N THR A 286 -5.54 -15.00 -16.61
CA THR A 286 -5.11 -14.81 -17.98
C THR A 286 -5.57 -15.99 -18.84
N ILE A 287 -6.10 -15.70 -20.03
CA ILE A 287 -6.57 -16.72 -20.96
C ILE A 287 -5.89 -16.48 -22.32
N SER A 288 -4.96 -17.38 -22.67
CA SER A 288 -4.35 -17.39 -23.98
C SER A 288 -5.35 -17.88 -25.03
N VAL A 289 -5.41 -17.20 -26.15
CA VAL A 289 -6.15 -17.61 -27.35
C VAL A 289 -5.23 -18.15 -28.45
N ASP A 290 -4.00 -18.53 -28.10
CA ASP A 290 -3.13 -19.28 -28.99
C ASP A 290 -3.79 -20.63 -29.38
N ASP A 291 -3.40 -21.17 -30.52
CA ASP A 291 -3.81 -22.54 -30.91
C ASP A 291 -3.37 -23.51 -29.78
N PRO A 292 -4.24 -24.42 -29.30
CA PRO A 292 -3.87 -25.39 -28.27
C PRO A 292 -2.61 -26.22 -28.56
N LYS A 293 -2.24 -26.40 -29.82
CA LYS A 293 -0.96 -27.03 -30.20
C LYS A 293 0.27 -26.19 -29.85
N ASP A 294 0.11 -24.87 -29.69
CA ASP A 294 1.16 -23.93 -29.31
C ASP A 294 1.22 -23.70 -27.76
N ARG A 295 0.57 -24.57 -26.98
CA ARG A 295 0.50 -24.50 -25.52
C ARG A 295 1.88 -24.30 -24.87
N ASP A 296 2.89 -25.02 -25.34
CA ASP A 296 4.23 -24.92 -24.76
C ASP A 296 4.87 -23.56 -25.01
N LYS A 297 4.57 -22.93 -26.14
CA LYS A 297 5.01 -21.56 -26.45
C LYS A 297 4.34 -20.55 -25.51
N ALA A 298 3.05 -20.71 -25.24
CA ALA A 298 2.33 -19.85 -24.29
C ALA A 298 2.85 -20.06 -22.86
N LEU A 299 3.10 -21.29 -22.42
CA LEU A 299 3.67 -21.58 -21.12
C LEU A 299 5.07 -20.98 -20.97
N HIS A 300 5.94 -21.16 -21.96
CA HIS A 300 7.29 -20.58 -21.93
C HIS A 300 7.27 -19.05 -21.84
N PHE A 301 6.32 -18.39 -22.52
CA PHE A 301 6.14 -16.94 -22.35
C PHE A 301 5.73 -16.57 -20.93
N LEU A 302 4.76 -17.27 -20.33
CA LEU A 302 4.30 -17.04 -18.95
C LEU A 302 5.44 -17.25 -17.93
N GLU A 303 6.28 -18.27 -18.13
CA GLU A 303 7.48 -18.51 -17.31
C GLU A 303 8.47 -17.34 -17.44
N LYS A 304 8.73 -16.87 -18.66
CA LYS A 304 9.63 -15.75 -18.92
C LYS A 304 9.18 -14.45 -18.24
N VAL A 305 7.88 -14.21 -18.13
CA VAL A 305 7.33 -13.03 -17.45
C VAL A 305 6.98 -13.30 -15.99
N HIS A 306 7.30 -14.49 -15.48
CA HIS A 306 7.05 -14.92 -14.10
C HIS A 306 5.57 -14.78 -13.67
N ALA A 307 4.64 -15.23 -14.52
CA ALA A 307 3.20 -15.17 -14.27
C ALA A 307 2.73 -16.27 -13.30
N ALA A 308 3.34 -16.34 -12.13
CA ALA A 308 2.99 -17.27 -11.07
C ALA A 308 1.73 -16.84 -10.32
N VAL A 309 1.08 -17.77 -9.62
CA VAL A 309 0.00 -17.46 -8.68
C VAL A 309 0.61 -16.85 -7.40
N PRO A 310 0.24 -15.62 -7.03
CA PRO A 310 0.77 -15.00 -5.82
C PRO A 310 0.49 -15.83 -4.56
N PRO A 311 1.40 -15.86 -3.58
CA PRO A 311 1.20 -16.61 -2.33
C PRO A 311 -0.12 -16.30 -1.63
N GLY A 312 -0.51 -15.03 -1.58
CA GLY A 312 -1.78 -14.58 -0.99
C GLY A 312 -3.04 -15.04 -1.73
N ALA A 313 -2.93 -15.39 -3.03
CA ALA A 313 -4.05 -15.88 -3.83
C ALA A 313 -4.19 -17.41 -3.81
N LYS A 314 -3.15 -18.17 -3.42
CA LYS A 314 -3.13 -19.64 -3.51
C LYS A 314 -4.35 -20.31 -2.83
N LYS A 315 -4.73 -19.83 -1.66
CA LYS A 315 -5.88 -20.39 -0.92
C LYS A 315 -7.18 -20.19 -1.71
N SER A 316 -7.40 -19.00 -2.26
CA SER A 316 -8.59 -18.68 -3.07
C SER A 316 -8.63 -19.50 -4.35
N VAL A 317 -7.51 -19.67 -5.02
CA VAL A 317 -7.37 -20.50 -6.25
C VAL A 317 -7.74 -21.95 -5.95
N ALA A 318 -7.17 -22.54 -4.87
CA ALA A 318 -7.46 -23.91 -4.47
C ALA A 318 -8.93 -24.12 -4.06
N GLN A 319 -9.55 -23.17 -3.36
CA GLN A 319 -10.98 -23.23 -2.98
C GLN A 319 -11.91 -23.24 -4.19
N GLN A 320 -11.46 -22.72 -5.33
CA GLN A 320 -12.18 -22.73 -6.60
C GLN A 320 -11.87 -23.96 -7.46
N GLY A 321 -11.15 -24.97 -6.91
CA GLY A 321 -10.77 -26.18 -7.64
C GLY A 321 -9.72 -25.95 -8.74
N ARG A 322 -8.98 -24.83 -8.71
CA ARG A 322 -7.93 -24.48 -9.67
C ARG A 322 -6.54 -24.64 -9.04
N THR A 323 -5.53 -24.83 -9.89
CA THR A 323 -4.12 -24.83 -9.47
C THR A 323 -3.37 -23.62 -10.00
N THR A 324 -3.94 -22.94 -10.99
CA THR A 324 -3.36 -21.77 -11.66
C THR A 324 -4.40 -20.67 -11.93
N ASN A 325 -3.90 -19.51 -12.33
CA ASN A 325 -4.67 -18.41 -12.89
C ASN A 325 -4.42 -18.23 -14.41
N ASN A 326 -3.60 -19.10 -15.01
CA ASN A 326 -3.28 -19.00 -16.42
C ASN A 326 -3.93 -20.15 -17.20
N PHE A 327 -4.64 -19.82 -18.25
CA PHE A 327 -5.38 -20.76 -19.07
C PHE A 327 -5.05 -20.59 -20.56
N ILE A 328 -5.18 -21.70 -21.32
CA ILE A 328 -5.25 -21.68 -22.77
C ILE A 328 -6.65 -22.13 -23.20
N TYR A 329 -7.27 -21.34 -24.07
CA TYR A 329 -8.63 -21.61 -24.54
C TYR A 329 -8.65 -22.77 -25.56
N THR A 330 -9.55 -23.74 -25.35
CA THR A 330 -9.69 -24.93 -26.18
C THR A 330 -11.10 -25.07 -26.78
N GLY A 331 -11.97 -24.08 -26.55
CA GLY A 331 -13.34 -24.07 -27.06
C GLY A 331 -13.46 -23.66 -28.55
N PRO A 332 -14.68 -23.62 -29.08
CA PRO A 332 -14.97 -23.10 -30.42
C PRO A 332 -14.59 -21.61 -30.52
N GLY A 333 -14.46 -21.08 -31.76
CA GLY A 333 -13.93 -19.75 -32.05
C GLY A 333 -14.60 -18.56 -31.37
N GLY A 334 -14.22 -17.35 -31.81
CA GLY A 334 -14.43 -16.09 -31.13
C GLY A 334 -15.83 -15.79 -30.58
N ASP A 335 -16.90 -16.18 -31.26
CA ASP A 335 -18.28 -15.93 -30.82
C ASP A 335 -18.63 -16.68 -29.53
N ALA A 336 -18.18 -17.94 -29.38
CA ALA A 336 -18.42 -18.71 -28.17
C ALA A 336 -17.64 -18.16 -26.99
N LEU A 337 -16.41 -17.70 -27.19
CA LEU A 337 -15.61 -17.03 -26.17
C LEU A 337 -16.23 -15.69 -25.78
N ALA A 338 -16.71 -14.89 -26.74
CA ALA A 338 -17.41 -13.65 -26.49
C ALA A 338 -18.67 -13.88 -25.63
N GLN A 339 -19.50 -14.85 -25.98
CA GLN A 339 -20.70 -15.23 -25.23
C GLN A 339 -20.36 -15.66 -23.79
N ALA A 340 -19.26 -16.39 -23.63
CA ALA A 340 -18.84 -16.92 -22.32
C ALA A 340 -18.23 -15.84 -21.40
N LEU A 341 -17.48 -14.88 -21.94
CA LEU A 341 -16.80 -13.85 -21.15
C LEU A 341 -17.58 -12.54 -21.11
N ASP A 342 -17.86 -11.96 -22.26
CA ASP A 342 -18.55 -10.67 -22.40
C ASP A 342 -19.11 -10.53 -23.83
N ALA A 343 -20.43 -10.57 -23.95
CA ALA A 343 -21.12 -10.42 -25.23
C ALA A 343 -20.88 -9.05 -25.91
N LYS A 344 -20.31 -8.07 -25.19
CA LYS A 344 -19.92 -6.76 -25.73
C LYS A 344 -18.48 -6.70 -26.24
N TRP A 345 -17.73 -7.80 -26.15
CA TRP A 345 -16.35 -7.83 -26.64
C TRP A 345 -16.30 -7.62 -28.16
N PRO A 346 -15.51 -6.63 -28.68
CA PRO A 346 -15.46 -6.32 -30.11
C PRO A 346 -14.57 -7.28 -30.94
N GLY A 347 -14.01 -8.33 -30.31
CA GLY A 347 -13.16 -9.32 -30.98
C GLY A 347 -11.67 -8.97 -31.07
N GLY A 348 -11.22 -7.82 -30.52
CA GLY A 348 -9.81 -7.40 -30.55
C GLY A 348 -9.01 -7.90 -29.35
N TYR A 349 -7.68 -8.04 -29.51
CA TYR A 349 -6.73 -8.38 -28.46
C TYR A 349 -5.67 -7.28 -28.28
N PRO A 350 -5.14 -7.08 -27.04
CA PRO A 350 -5.60 -7.69 -25.77
C PRO A 350 -7.02 -7.22 -25.42
N TYR A 351 -7.70 -8.01 -24.60
CA TYR A 351 -8.98 -7.62 -24.02
C TYR A 351 -8.98 -7.90 -22.52
N THR A 352 -9.27 -6.88 -21.72
CA THR A 352 -9.30 -6.98 -20.26
C THR A 352 -10.65 -6.58 -19.72
N VAL A 353 -11.24 -7.44 -18.91
CA VAL A 353 -12.44 -7.11 -18.11
C VAL A 353 -12.12 -7.21 -16.63
N VAL A 354 -12.77 -6.37 -15.82
CA VAL A 354 -12.81 -6.53 -14.36
C VAL A 354 -14.23 -6.87 -13.97
N ILE A 355 -14.38 -7.93 -13.19
CA ILE A 355 -15.64 -8.53 -12.80
C ILE A 355 -15.77 -8.46 -11.29
N ALA A 356 -16.85 -7.83 -10.82
CA ALA A 356 -17.21 -7.79 -9.42
C ALA A 356 -17.74 -9.16 -8.92
N PRO A 357 -17.80 -9.40 -7.62
CA PRO A 357 -18.54 -10.53 -7.06
C PRO A 357 -19.94 -10.66 -7.66
N GLY A 358 -20.32 -11.87 -8.10
CA GLY A 358 -21.60 -12.11 -8.75
C GLY A 358 -21.65 -11.87 -10.25
N GLY A 359 -20.50 -11.59 -10.90
CA GLY A 359 -20.38 -11.61 -12.37
C GLY A 359 -20.63 -10.27 -13.08
N GLU A 360 -20.86 -9.17 -12.35
CA GLU A 360 -21.01 -7.85 -12.98
C GLU A 360 -19.67 -7.38 -13.56
N ILE A 361 -19.61 -7.06 -14.86
CA ILE A 361 -18.43 -6.46 -15.48
C ILE A 361 -18.40 -4.95 -15.20
N VAL A 362 -17.44 -4.51 -14.40
CA VAL A 362 -17.30 -3.12 -13.93
C VAL A 362 -16.22 -2.32 -14.67
N TYR A 363 -15.41 -2.97 -15.49
CA TYR A 363 -14.41 -2.33 -16.35
C TYR A 363 -14.17 -3.16 -17.62
N ARG A 364 -13.87 -2.49 -18.71
CA ARG A 364 -13.50 -3.08 -20.02
C ARG A 364 -12.39 -2.26 -20.66
N ALA A 365 -11.41 -2.95 -21.21
CA ALA A 365 -10.40 -2.34 -22.09
C ALA A 365 -10.14 -3.23 -23.28
N THR A 366 -10.11 -2.65 -24.49
CA THR A 366 -9.73 -3.31 -25.74
C THR A 366 -8.48 -2.64 -26.29
N GLY A 367 -7.51 -3.44 -26.72
CA GLY A 367 -6.19 -2.95 -27.14
C GLY A 367 -5.27 -2.73 -25.95
N ALA A 368 -4.12 -2.08 -26.20
CA ALA A 368 -3.08 -1.88 -25.18
C ALA A 368 -3.64 -1.25 -23.90
N LEU A 369 -3.40 -1.91 -22.78
CA LEU A 369 -3.92 -1.54 -21.47
C LEU A 369 -3.05 -0.43 -20.85
N ASP A 370 -3.69 0.63 -20.36
CA ASP A 370 -3.07 1.53 -19.40
C ASP A 370 -3.07 0.85 -18.02
N VAL A 371 -1.92 0.30 -17.65
CA VAL A 371 -1.72 -0.43 -16.39
C VAL A 371 -1.93 0.48 -15.18
N ALA A 372 -1.56 1.76 -15.27
CA ALA A 372 -1.72 2.72 -14.18
C ALA A 372 -3.20 3.09 -13.99
N ASP A 373 -3.97 3.28 -15.08
CA ASP A 373 -5.41 3.47 -15.00
C ASP A 373 -6.11 2.26 -14.38
N LEU A 374 -5.79 1.04 -14.84
CA LEU A 374 -6.35 -0.17 -14.26
C LEU A 374 -6.06 -0.26 -12.76
N GLN A 375 -4.79 -0.04 -12.35
CA GLN A 375 -4.39 -0.05 -10.95
C GLN A 375 -5.20 0.97 -10.12
N SER A 376 -5.35 2.18 -10.63
CA SER A 376 -6.13 3.24 -9.95
C SER A 376 -7.58 2.82 -9.75
N ARG A 377 -8.24 2.28 -10.78
CA ARG A 377 -9.63 1.81 -10.71
C ARG A 377 -9.82 0.63 -9.77
N LEU A 378 -8.85 -0.29 -9.73
CA LEU A 378 -8.86 -1.41 -8.77
C LEU A 378 -8.80 -0.89 -7.33
N ILE A 379 -7.95 0.10 -7.04
CA ILE A 379 -7.85 0.73 -5.70
C ILE A 379 -9.15 1.47 -5.35
N ASP A 380 -9.72 2.24 -6.28
CA ASP A 380 -10.99 2.94 -6.06
C ASP A 380 -12.12 1.96 -5.69
N ARG A 381 -12.13 0.79 -6.31
CA ARG A 381 -13.15 -0.23 -6.06
C ARG A 381 -12.92 -1.01 -4.76
N MET A 382 -11.68 -1.36 -4.47
CA MET A 382 -11.32 -2.11 -3.26
C MET A 382 -11.21 -1.22 -2.02
N GLY A 383 -11.03 0.08 -2.21
CA GLY A 383 -10.79 1.06 -1.15
C GLY A 383 -9.33 1.11 -0.67
N VAL A 384 -9.02 2.17 0.06
CA VAL A 384 -7.66 2.47 0.58
C VAL A 384 -7.49 2.16 2.06
N TYR A 385 -8.52 1.62 2.71
CA TYR A 385 -8.55 1.32 4.14
C TYR A 385 -8.53 -0.18 4.41
N TYR A 386 -8.13 -0.54 5.61
CA TYR A 386 -8.46 -1.87 6.15
C TYR A 386 -9.98 -2.01 6.29
N LYS A 387 -10.49 -3.25 6.13
CA LYS A 387 -11.89 -3.62 6.29
C LYS A 387 -12.08 -4.39 7.60
#